data_957636d2d3b98ce103d44593e2835a83
#
_entry.id   957636d2d3b98ce103d44593e2835a83
#
_cell.length_a   1.000
_cell.length_b   1.000
_cell.length_c   1.000
_cell.angle_alpha   90.00
_cell.angle_beta   90.00
_cell.angle_gamma   90.00
#
_symmetry.space_group_name_H-M   'P 1'
#
loop_
_entity.id
_entity.type
_entity.pdbx_description
1 polymer ?
#
loop_
_entity_poly.entity_id
_entity_poly.type
_entity_poly.pdbx_seq_one_letter_code
_entity_poly.pdbx_strand_id
1 'polypeptide(L)'
;MRERWILLAAVVAVALDVGAVGWRNLDADHHICGRRASEGYLKGKVVLVDRWGAKCPPCRAMLPQVEQIWQSFKTKPFVVLGGHCSGWGSPDEVKRAAGGAGVTYSVYEDAGLAEGEPPFDGIPFLYVVDETGRVVYKGRNERAATQAVVSALTDMDAPRDLRQWKHFLDFEIAELPGRATLRLAEFKKKFPAEAREYAEAAKALSKLPDVKKLTELVEFAKKAKDMRAFGEKQKDKKAKFAKMLAGAIAKYSPLKESADPRVAQEAKNAIADLVWTQASL
;
A
#
# COMPACT_ATOMS: atom_id res chain seq x y z
N MET A 1 58.00 19.79 -1.26
CA MET A 1 56.61 19.99 -0.85
C MET A 1 55.74 19.74 -2.06
N ARG A 2 55.11 18.60 -2.15
CA ARG A 2 54.16 18.21 -3.24
C ARG A 2 52.80 18.03 -2.59
N GLU A 3 51.90 18.98 -2.82
CA GLU A 3 50.51 18.91 -2.41
C GLU A 3 49.79 17.86 -3.26
N ARG A 4 49.33 16.80 -2.59
CA ARG A 4 48.46 15.79 -3.19
C ARG A 4 47.03 16.26 -3.08
N TRP A 5 46.48 16.79 -4.16
CA TRP A 5 45.04 17.04 -4.29
C TRP A 5 44.32 15.71 -4.35
N ILE A 6 43.64 15.37 -3.27
CA ILE A 6 42.67 14.24 -3.23
C ILE A 6 41.37 14.77 -3.86
N LEU A 7 41.17 14.45 -5.12
CA LEU A 7 39.87 14.57 -5.77
C LEU A 7 38.93 13.60 -5.10
N LEU A 8 38.05 14.12 -4.21
CA LEU A 8 36.83 13.43 -3.81
C LEU A 8 35.94 13.36 -5.06
N ALA A 9 36.00 12.25 -5.76
CA ALA A 9 34.98 11.88 -6.72
C ALA A 9 33.69 11.61 -5.93
N ALA A 10 32.80 12.58 -5.89
CA ALA A 10 31.44 12.37 -5.50
C ALA A 10 30.84 11.37 -6.50
N VAL A 11 30.77 10.11 -6.09
CA VAL A 11 29.94 9.12 -6.79
C VAL A 11 28.52 9.55 -6.54
N VAL A 12 27.99 10.39 -7.43
CA VAL A 12 26.57 10.57 -7.60
C VAL A 12 26.07 9.20 -8.05
N ALA A 13 25.59 8.41 -7.12
CA ALA A 13 24.77 7.26 -7.45
C ALA A 13 23.55 7.83 -8.19
N VAL A 14 23.63 7.82 -9.52
CA VAL A 14 22.44 7.91 -10.37
C VAL A 14 21.66 6.66 -10.00
N ALA A 15 20.78 6.78 -9.02
CA ALA A 15 19.67 5.86 -8.89
C ALA A 15 19.01 5.91 -10.26
N LEU A 16 19.21 4.86 -11.06
CA LEU A 16 18.39 4.62 -12.22
C LEU A 16 16.98 4.56 -11.67
N ASP A 17 16.28 5.66 -11.76
CA ASP A 17 14.86 5.77 -11.46
C ASP A 17 14.19 4.84 -12.46
N VAL A 18 14.06 3.56 -12.04
CA VAL A 18 13.37 2.55 -12.83
C VAL A 18 11.92 2.96 -12.77
N GLY A 19 11.57 3.86 -13.69
CA GLY A 19 10.27 4.32 -14.05
C GLY A 19 9.30 4.40 -12.87
N ALA A 20 9.44 5.43 -12.03
CA ALA A 20 8.29 5.86 -11.26
C ALA A 20 7.17 6.09 -12.27
N VAL A 21 6.13 5.26 -12.22
CA VAL A 21 4.96 5.44 -13.06
C VAL A 21 4.43 6.83 -12.77
N GLY A 22 4.44 7.69 -13.78
CA GLY A 22 3.86 9.02 -13.68
C GLY A 22 2.34 8.90 -13.58
N TRP A 23 1.76 9.76 -12.77
CA TRP A 23 0.30 9.87 -12.62
C TRP A 23 -0.14 11.23 -13.15
N ARG A 24 -1.26 11.29 -13.84
CA ARG A 24 -1.84 12.54 -14.32
C ARG A 24 -2.99 12.98 -13.44
N ASN A 25 -3.23 14.29 -13.41
CA ASN A 25 -4.38 14.94 -12.79
C ASN A 25 -4.56 14.62 -11.29
N LEU A 26 -3.45 14.56 -10.53
CA LEU A 26 -3.46 14.40 -9.07
C LEU A 26 -3.30 15.73 -8.31
N ASP A 27 -3.44 16.83 -8.98
CA ASP A 27 -3.37 18.18 -8.39
C ASP A 27 -4.70 18.60 -7.73
N ALA A 28 -4.69 19.82 -7.16
CA ALA A 28 -5.85 20.36 -6.46
C ALA A 28 -7.01 20.72 -7.40
N ASP A 29 -6.71 21.08 -8.64
CA ASP A 29 -7.71 21.55 -9.62
C ASP A 29 -8.55 20.40 -10.16
N HIS A 30 -7.98 19.21 -10.24
CA HIS A 30 -8.66 17.98 -10.66
C HIS A 30 -9.30 17.21 -9.51
N HIS A 31 -9.01 17.56 -8.25
CA HIS A 31 -9.56 16.84 -7.09
C HIS A 31 -11.05 17.17 -6.88
N ILE A 32 -11.89 16.11 -6.89
CA ILE A 32 -13.35 16.25 -6.73
C ILE A 32 -13.80 15.94 -5.32
N CYS A 33 -13.44 14.77 -4.77
CA CYS A 33 -13.80 14.36 -3.41
C CYS A 33 -12.91 13.21 -2.88
N GLY A 34 -13.12 12.86 -1.62
CA GLY A 34 -12.31 11.87 -0.91
C GLY A 34 -10.99 12.45 -0.40
N ARG A 35 -10.09 11.56 0.06
CA ARG A 35 -8.76 11.97 0.52
C ARG A 35 -7.90 12.40 -0.67
N ARG A 36 -7.14 13.49 -0.52
CA ARG A 36 -6.16 13.88 -1.56
C ARG A 36 -5.03 12.84 -1.61
N ALA A 37 -4.71 12.39 -2.82
CA ALA A 37 -3.55 11.58 -3.12
C ALA A 37 -2.51 12.45 -3.86
N SER A 38 -1.23 12.13 -3.70
CA SER A 38 -0.13 12.70 -4.47
C SER A 38 0.66 11.56 -5.12
N GLU A 39 1.49 11.84 -6.11
CA GLU A 39 2.36 10.81 -6.69
C GLU A 39 3.24 10.13 -5.63
N GLY A 40 3.81 10.93 -4.70
CA GLY A 40 4.59 10.40 -3.59
C GLY A 40 3.77 9.47 -2.67
N TYR A 41 2.47 9.74 -2.50
CA TYR A 41 1.57 8.88 -1.74
C TYR A 41 1.27 7.55 -2.46
N LEU A 42 1.24 7.56 -3.80
CA LEU A 42 1.00 6.35 -4.61
C LEU A 42 2.26 5.50 -4.79
N LYS A 43 3.45 6.11 -4.69
CA LYS A 43 4.73 5.43 -4.93
C LYS A 43 4.86 4.17 -4.06
N GLY A 44 5.18 3.04 -4.70
CA GLY A 44 5.40 1.76 -4.03
C GLY A 44 4.14 1.09 -3.48
N LYS A 45 2.96 1.54 -3.88
CA LYS A 45 1.68 0.92 -3.50
C LYS A 45 1.03 0.23 -4.69
N VAL A 46 0.20 -0.75 -4.39
CA VAL A 46 -0.74 -1.30 -5.36
C VAL A 46 -1.87 -0.28 -5.55
N VAL A 47 -2.17 0.09 -6.79
CA VAL A 47 -3.21 1.08 -7.10
C VAL A 47 -4.28 0.45 -7.98
N LEU A 48 -5.52 0.46 -7.50
CA LEU A 48 -6.70 0.17 -8.32
C LEU A 48 -7.22 1.49 -8.87
N VAL A 49 -7.22 1.63 -10.18
CA VAL A 49 -7.84 2.78 -10.85
C VAL A 49 -9.24 2.39 -11.34
N ASP A 50 -10.22 3.19 -10.95
CA ASP A 50 -11.62 3.08 -11.34
C ASP A 50 -11.97 4.20 -12.32
N ARG A 51 -12.07 3.86 -13.62
CA ARG A 51 -12.51 4.79 -14.67
C ARG A 51 -14.03 4.74 -14.77
N TRP A 52 -14.69 5.82 -14.36
CA TRP A 52 -16.13 5.89 -14.24
C TRP A 52 -16.73 7.24 -14.62
N GLY A 53 -18.06 7.35 -14.60
CA GLY A 53 -18.76 8.59 -14.86
C GLY A 53 -20.05 8.71 -14.04
N ALA A 54 -20.37 9.93 -13.55
CA ALA A 54 -21.56 10.17 -12.75
C ALA A 54 -22.87 9.91 -13.50
N LYS A 55 -22.87 10.11 -14.82
CA LYS A 55 -24.03 9.85 -15.72
C LYS A 55 -24.05 8.43 -16.29
N CYS A 56 -23.16 7.54 -15.84
CA CYS A 56 -23.05 6.16 -16.30
C CYS A 56 -23.76 5.22 -15.29
N PRO A 57 -24.95 4.68 -15.58
CA PRO A 57 -25.67 3.84 -14.62
C PRO A 57 -24.90 2.60 -14.17
N PRO A 58 -24.24 1.81 -15.06
CA PRO A 58 -23.45 0.66 -14.64
C PRO A 58 -22.23 1.05 -13.79
N CYS A 59 -21.63 2.24 -14.04
CA CYS A 59 -20.55 2.74 -13.20
C CYS A 59 -21.03 3.00 -11.78
N ARG A 60 -22.16 3.69 -11.61
CA ARG A 60 -22.73 3.97 -10.28
C ARG A 60 -23.09 2.68 -9.52
N ALA A 61 -23.54 1.65 -10.23
CA ALA A 61 -23.80 0.34 -9.62
C ALA A 61 -22.52 -0.35 -9.14
N MET A 62 -21.34 -0.04 -9.73
CA MET A 62 -20.05 -0.60 -9.37
C MET A 62 -19.37 0.14 -8.20
N LEU A 63 -19.67 1.43 -7.96
CA LEU A 63 -19.01 2.21 -6.90
C LEU A 63 -19.03 1.55 -5.52
N PRO A 64 -20.15 0.95 -5.03
CA PRO A 64 -20.14 0.27 -3.73
C PRO A 64 -19.19 -0.93 -3.67
N GLN A 65 -19.03 -1.68 -4.78
CA GLN A 65 -18.10 -2.80 -4.85
C GLN A 65 -16.64 -2.32 -4.80
N VAL A 66 -16.31 -1.24 -5.53
CA VAL A 66 -14.97 -0.63 -5.49
C VAL A 66 -14.69 -0.06 -4.09
N GLU A 67 -15.67 0.58 -3.44
CA GLU A 67 -15.55 1.02 -2.05
C GLU A 67 -15.31 -0.16 -1.10
N GLN A 68 -15.98 -1.29 -1.30
CA GLN A 68 -15.75 -2.49 -0.50
C GLN A 68 -14.32 -3.02 -0.66
N ILE A 69 -13.75 -2.99 -1.88
CA ILE A 69 -12.34 -3.34 -2.12
C ILE A 69 -11.44 -2.38 -1.35
N TRP A 70 -11.70 -1.05 -1.42
CA TRP A 70 -10.95 -0.06 -0.67
C TRP A 70 -11.00 -0.33 0.83
N GLN A 71 -12.17 -0.50 1.41
CA GLN A 71 -12.32 -0.77 2.84
C GLN A 71 -11.61 -2.06 3.29
N SER A 72 -11.57 -3.08 2.42
CA SER A 72 -10.92 -4.36 2.72
C SER A 72 -9.39 -4.26 2.77
N PHE A 73 -8.79 -3.33 2.01
CA PHE A 73 -7.33 -3.27 1.87
C PHE A 73 -6.71 -1.92 2.25
N LYS A 74 -7.46 -0.91 2.69
CA LYS A 74 -6.95 0.44 3.03
C LYS A 74 -5.88 0.48 4.13
N THR A 75 -5.73 -0.60 4.91
CA THR A 75 -4.67 -0.76 5.92
C THR A 75 -3.41 -1.40 5.36
N LYS A 76 -3.38 -1.73 4.06
CA LYS A 76 -2.26 -2.27 3.31
C LYS A 76 -1.62 -1.17 2.45
N PRO A 77 -0.44 -1.41 1.86
CA PRO A 77 0.10 -0.52 0.85
C PRO A 77 -0.73 -0.58 -0.45
N PHE A 78 -1.96 -0.10 -0.34
CA PHE A 78 -2.98 -0.13 -1.38
C PHE A 78 -3.73 1.21 -1.44
N VAL A 79 -4.10 1.62 -2.65
CA VAL A 79 -4.90 2.81 -2.90
C VAL A 79 -5.93 2.52 -3.98
N VAL A 80 -7.13 3.08 -3.82
CA VAL A 80 -8.09 3.24 -4.91
C VAL A 80 -8.04 4.68 -5.40
N LEU A 81 -7.91 4.84 -6.71
CA LEU A 81 -7.92 6.12 -7.41
C LEU A 81 -9.14 6.14 -8.36
N GLY A 82 -10.15 6.91 -8.02
CA GLY A 82 -11.29 7.16 -8.89
C GLY A 82 -10.94 8.20 -9.94
N GLY A 83 -10.82 7.78 -11.19
CA GLY A 83 -10.61 8.64 -12.36
C GLY A 83 -11.94 8.91 -13.07
N HIS A 84 -12.71 9.91 -12.61
CA HIS A 84 -13.96 10.30 -13.26
C HIS A 84 -13.67 10.82 -14.67
N CYS A 85 -14.31 10.24 -15.70
CA CYS A 85 -14.10 10.64 -17.07
C CYS A 85 -14.81 11.97 -17.38
N SER A 86 -14.07 12.95 -17.93
CA SER A 86 -14.62 14.23 -18.40
C SER A 86 -15.81 14.03 -19.33
N GLY A 87 -16.80 14.93 -19.25
CA GLY A 87 -18.03 14.85 -20.05
C GLY A 87 -19.10 13.87 -19.51
N TRP A 88 -18.79 13.06 -18.49
CA TRP A 88 -19.74 12.13 -17.87
C TRP A 88 -20.35 12.63 -16.56
N GLY A 89 -20.38 13.93 -16.36
CA GLY A 89 -21.00 14.61 -15.25
C GLY A 89 -20.18 15.80 -14.75
N SER A 90 -20.83 16.77 -14.11
CA SER A 90 -20.18 17.88 -13.44
C SER A 90 -19.57 17.43 -12.10
N PRO A 91 -18.62 18.20 -11.51
CA PRO A 91 -18.06 17.89 -10.19
C PRO A 91 -19.11 17.69 -9.10
N ASP A 92 -20.23 18.44 -9.13
CA ASP A 92 -21.32 18.29 -8.16
C ASP A 92 -22.13 17.01 -8.38
N GLU A 93 -22.34 16.59 -9.64
CA GLU A 93 -22.96 15.30 -9.95
C GLU A 93 -22.07 14.15 -9.49
N VAL A 94 -20.74 14.28 -9.65
CA VAL A 94 -19.74 13.32 -9.16
C VAL A 94 -19.80 13.21 -7.65
N LYS A 95 -19.75 14.33 -6.92
CA LYS A 95 -19.86 14.34 -5.44
C LYS A 95 -21.15 13.68 -4.95
N ARG A 96 -22.28 13.96 -5.60
CA ARG A 96 -23.58 13.34 -5.25
C ARG A 96 -23.57 11.83 -5.52
N ALA A 97 -23.05 11.41 -6.67
CA ALA A 97 -22.99 9.98 -7.02
C ALA A 97 -22.04 9.20 -6.07
N ALA A 98 -20.85 9.74 -5.84
CA ALA A 98 -19.87 9.16 -4.91
C ALA A 98 -20.41 9.13 -3.46
N GLY A 99 -20.97 10.22 -2.97
CA GLY A 99 -21.54 10.31 -1.63
C GLY A 99 -22.73 9.36 -1.44
N GLY A 100 -23.62 9.25 -2.44
CA GLY A 100 -24.75 8.31 -2.41
C GLY A 100 -24.32 6.84 -2.43
N ALA A 101 -23.13 6.53 -2.96
CA ALA A 101 -22.53 5.20 -2.94
C ALA A 101 -21.60 4.95 -1.73
N GLY A 102 -21.42 5.94 -0.84
CA GLY A 102 -20.55 5.84 0.33
C GLY A 102 -19.05 5.84 0.01
N VAL A 103 -18.65 6.37 -1.16
CA VAL A 103 -17.24 6.41 -1.59
C VAL A 103 -16.40 7.26 -0.66
N THR A 104 -15.30 6.69 -0.17
CA THR A 104 -14.33 7.36 0.72
C THR A 104 -12.91 7.43 0.13
N TYR A 105 -12.64 6.73 -0.96
CA TYR A 105 -11.38 6.82 -1.68
C TYR A 105 -11.24 8.13 -2.48
N SER A 106 -10.04 8.39 -3.00
CA SER A 106 -9.71 9.60 -3.77
C SER A 106 -10.41 9.63 -5.13
N VAL A 107 -11.11 10.72 -5.46
CA VAL A 107 -11.74 10.92 -6.78
C VAL A 107 -11.23 12.21 -7.41
N TYR A 108 -10.75 12.08 -8.64
CA TYR A 108 -10.22 13.15 -9.45
C TYR A 108 -10.81 13.12 -10.86
N GLU A 109 -10.83 14.25 -11.54
CA GLU A 109 -11.19 14.30 -12.96
C GLU A 109 -10.04 13.75 -13.80
N ASP A 110 -10.33 12.76 -14.63
CA ASP A 110 -9.39 12.08 -15.55
C ASP A 110 -8.06 11.61 -14.94
N ALA A 111 -8.03 11.38 -13.63
CA ALA A 111 -6.83 10.80 -13.01
C ALA A 111 -6.57 9.38 -13.51
N GLY A 112 -5.29 9.08 -13.72
CA GLY A 112 -4.84 7.78 -14.21
C GLY A 112 -3.33 7.77 -14.44
N LEU A 113 -2.84 6.75 -15.12
CA LEU A 113 -1.44 6.71 -15.54
C LEU A 113 -1.15 7.82 -16.58
N ALA A 114 -0.04 8.54 -16.41
CA ALA A 114 0.40 9.54 -17.38
C ALA A 114 0.83 8.88 -18.68
N GLU A 115 1.51 7.73 -18.57
CA GLU A 115 1.97 6.92 -19.69
C GLU A 115 1.58 5.45 -19.48
N GLY A 116 1.31 4.72 -20.56
CA GLY A 116 0.99 3.30 -20.51
C GLY A 116 -0.36 2.96 -19.88
N GLU A 117 -1.28 3.93 -19.77
CA GLU A 117 -2.66 3.62 -19.37
C GLU A 117 -3.27 2.63 -20.35
N PRO A 118 -3.88 1.53 -19.87
CA PRO A 118 -4.51 0.58 -20.77
C PRO A 118 -5.62 1.26 -21.60
N PRO A 119 -5.64 1.09 -22.91
CA PRO A 119 -6.74 1.59 -23.73
C PRO A 119 -8.06 0.95 -23.30
N PHE A 120 -9.13 1.74 -23.24
CA PHE A 120 -10.48 1.28 -22.94
C PHE A 120 -11.49 1.94 -23.88
N ASP A 121 -12.52 1.17 -24.23
CA ASP A 121 -13.57 1.54 -25.19
C ASP A 121 -14.88 1.97 -24.53
N GLY A 122 -14.84 2.14 -23.21
CA GLY A 122 -15.99 2.57 -22.43
C GLY A 122 -15.82 2.32 -20.94
N ILE A 123 -16.76 2.86 -20.17
CA ILE A 123 -16.81 2.79 -18.71
C ILE A 123 -18.04 1.98 -18.25
N PRO A 124 -18.02 1.30 -17.07
CA PRO A 124 -16.91 1.28 -16.10
C PRO A 124 -15.69 0.51 -16.63
N PHE A 125 -14.49 0.92 -16.20
CA PHE A 125 -13.26 0.22 -16.53
C PHE A 125 -12.29 0.28 -15.36
N LEU A 126 -11.76 -0.86 -14.98
CA LEU A 126 -10.83 -1.02 -13.85
C LEU A 126 -9.46 -1.44 -14.37
N TYR A 127 -8.40 -0.91 -13.78
CA TYR A 127 -7.08 -1.51 -13.93
C TYR A 127 -6.29 -1.44 -12.62
N VAL A 128 -5.43 -2.43 -12.42
CA VAL A 128 -4.58 -2.55 -11.22
C VAL A 128 -3.14 -2.36 -11.63
N VAL A 129 -2.48 -1.44 -10.94
CA VAL A 129 -1.04 -1.18 -11.06
C VAL A 129 -0.36 -1.76 -9.83
N ASP A 130 0.65 -2.60 -10.03
CA ASP A 130 1.43 -3.15 -8.94
C ASP A 130 2.41 -2.11 -8.36
N GLU A 131 3.07 -2.43 -7.27
CA GLU A 131 4.02 -1.57 -6.56
C GLU A 131 5.24 -1.17 -7.40
N THR A 132 5.49 -1.88 -8.52
CA THR A 132 6.56 -1.56 -9.47
C THR A 132 6.09 -0.64 -10.59
N GLY A 133 4.80 -0.29 -10.61
CA GLY A 133 4.21 0.55 -11.65
C GLY A 133 3.71 -0.19 -12.88
N ARG A 134 3.67 -1.52 -12.85
CA ARG A 134 3.21 -2.34 -13.98
C ARG A 134 1.72 -2.60 -13.87
N VAL A 135 0.99 -2.48 -14.97
CA VAL A 135 -0.42 -2.88 -15.05
C VAL A 135 -0.52 -4.40 -15.03
N VAL A 136 -1.14 -4.94 -13.97
CA VAL A 136 -1.30 -6.39 -13.74
C VAL A 136 -2.73 -6.87 -13.99
N TYR A 137 -3.67 -5.96 -14.11
CA TYR A 137 -5.06 -6.23 -14.50
C TYR A 137 -5.65 -5.06 -15.27
N LYS A 138 -6.53 -5.35 -16.22
CA LYS A 138 -7.39 -4.39 -16.90
C LYS A 138 -8.70 -5.06 -17.32
N GLY A 139 -9.83 -4.37 -17.14
CA GLY A 139 -11.15 -4.89 -17.54
C GLY A 139 -12.30 -4.29 -16.74
N ARG A 140 -13.44 -4.96 -16.77
CA ARG A 140 -14.71 -4.51 -16.16
C ARG A 140 -15.19 -5.42 -15.01
N ASN A 141 -14.40 -6.43 -14.64
CA ASN A 141 -14.79 -7.42 -13.66
C ASN A 141 -14.12 -7.10 -12.30
N GLU A 142 -14.90 -6.69 -11.31
CA GLU A 142 -14.43 -6.29 -9.98
C GLU A 142 -13.80 -7.46 -9.20
N ARG A 143 -14.26 -8.71 -9.42
CA ARG A 143 -13.66 -9.88 -8.76
C ARG A 143 -12.27 -10.16 -9.29
N ALA A 144 -12.09 -10.07 -10.61
CA ALA A 144 -10.78 -10.24 -11.23
C ALA A 144 -9.82 -9.10 -10.82
N ALA A 145 -10.32 -7.86 -10.71
CA ALA A 145 -9.56 -6.74 -10.16
C ALA A 145 -9.15 -7.01 -8.69
N THR A 146 -10.08 -7.49 -7.87
CA THR A 146 -9.80 -7.87 -6.47
C THR A 146 -8.72 -8.96 -6.38
N GLN A 147 -8.80 -10.00 -7.22
CA GLN A 147 -7.78 -11.04 -7.27
C GLN A 147 -6.41 -10.50 -7.65
N ALA A 148 -6.34 -9.58 -8.61
CA ALA A 148 -5.10 -8.93 -9.00
C ALA A 148 -4.51 -8.08 -7.86
N VAL A 149 -5.34 -7.34 -7.12
CA VAL A 149 -4.93 -6.59 -5.92
C VAL A 149 -4.37 -7.55 -4.87
N VAL A 150 -5.07 -8.65 -4.57
CA VAL A 150 -4.61 -9.67 -3.60
C VAL A 150 -3.28 -10.26 -4.03
N SER A 151 -3.14 -10.62 -5.32
CA SER A 151 -1.89 -11.18 -5.86
C SER A 151 -0.74 -10.18 -5.72
N ALA A 152 -0.92 -8.94 -6.14
CA ALA A 152 0.10 -7.90 -6.04
C ALA A 152 0.51 -7.63 -4.58
N LEU A 153 -0.45 -7.54 -3.65
CA LEU A 153 -0.18 -7.39 -2.22
C LEU A 153 0.54 -8.61 -1.62
N THR A 154 0.25 -9.81 -2.11
CA THR A 154 0.94 -11.04 -1.69
C THR A 154 2.38 -11.06 -2.21
N ASP A 155 2.59 -10.64 -3.46
CA ASP A 155 3.93 -10.52 -4.04
C ASP A 155 4.80 -9.52 -3.28
N MET A 156 4.23 -8.44 -2.74
CA MET A 156 4.92 -7.52 -1.83
C MET A 156 5.41 -8.19 -0.53
N ASP A 157 4.69 -9.18 -0.02
CA ASP A 157 5.11 -9.93 1.18
C ASP A 157 6.22 -10.94 0.87
N ALA A 158 6.35 -11.41 -0.38
CA ALA A 158 7.32 -12.42 -0.82
C ALA A 158 8.04 -12.01 -2.11
N PRO A 159 9.00 -11.05 -2.06
CA PRO A 159 9.73 -10.62 -3.25
C PRO A 159 10.56 -11.75 -3.86
N ARG A 160 10.52 -11.89 -5.19
CA ARG A 160 11.08 -13.03 -5.94
C ARG A 160 12.56 -12.83 -6.32
N ASP A 161 12.96 -11.58 -6.58
CA ASP A 161 14.31 -11.24 -7.04
C ASP A 161 14.91 -10.06 -6.29
N LEU A 162 16.22 -9.80 -6.50
CA LEU A 162 16.96 -8.72 -5.85
C LEU A 162 16.34 -7.35 -6.10
N ARG A 163 15.81 -7.10 -7.32
CA ARG A 163 15.20 -5.82 -7.70
C ARG A 163 13.94 -5.55 -6.90
N GLN A 164 13.05 -6.54 -6.78
CA GLN A 164 11.86 -6.45 -5.94
C GLN A 164 12.23 -6.27 -4.47
N TRP A 165 13.24 -6.99 -3.97
CA TRP A 165 13.72 -6.84 -2.60
C TRP A 165 14.18 -5.41 -2.30
N LYS A 166 14.97 -4.80 -3.21
CA LYS A 166 15.43 -3.41 -3.05
C LYS A 166 14.25 -2.44 -3.10
N HIS A 167 13.34 -2.59 -4.07
CA HIS A 167 12.18 -1.74 -4.19
C HIS A 167 11.31 -1.75 -2.92
N PHE A 168 11.04 -2.92 -2.36
CA PHE A 168 10.28 -3.02 -1.12
C PHE A 168 11.02 -2.44 0.09
N LEU A 169 12.33 -2.65 0.17
CA LEU A 169 13.13 -2.05 1.24
C LEU A 169 13.08 -0.53 1.20
N ASP A 170 13.24 0.07 0.04
CA ASP A 170 13.21 1.53 -0.12
C ASP A 170 11.85 2.09 0.31
N PHE A 171 10.77 1.46 -0.13
CA PHE A 171 9.42 1.83 0.29
C PHE A 171 9.20 1.64 1.80
N GLU A 172 9.53 0.46 2.34
CA GLU A 172 9.31 0.14 3.75
C GLU A 172 10.17 0.99 4.68
N ILE A 173 11.41 1.31 4.30
CA ILE A 173 12.28 2.23 5.07
C ILE A 173 11.64 3.61 5.18
N ALA A 174 11.00 4.09 4.11
CA ALA A 174 10.34 5.39 4.10
C ALA A 174 9.04 5.41 4.91
N GLU A 175 8.24 4.34 4.84
CA GLU A 175 6.84 4.37 5.28
C GLU A 175 6.50 3.38 6.41
N LEU A 176 7.21 2.25 6.51
CA LEU A 176 6.84 1.10 7.35
C LEU A 176 8.05 0.60 8.18
N PRO A 177 8.49 1.34 9.20
CA PRO A 177 9.73 1.07 9.93
C PRO A 177 9.80 -0.32 10.60
N GLY A 178 8.69 -0.86 11.07
CA GLY A 178 8.64 -2.21 11.64
C GLY A 178 8.85 -3.30 10.59
N ARG A 179 8.17 -3.21 9.45
CA ARG A 179 8.36 -4.12 8.30
C ARG A 179 9.76 -4.00 7.72
N ALA A 180 10.25 -2.77 7.54
CA ALA A 180 11.61 -2.50 7.06
C ALA A 180 12.65 -3.20 7.94
N THR A 181 12.50 -3.16 9.26
CA THR A 181 13.41 -3.82 10.20
C THR A 181 13.44 -5.33 9.99
N LEU A 182 12.28 -5.97 9.83
CA LEU A 182 12.18 -7.41 9.56
C LEU A 182 12.76 -7.76 8.19
N ARG A 183 12.40 -7.01 7.15
CA ARG A 183 12.85 -7.25 5.78
C ARG A 183 14.36 -7.05 5.62
N LEU A 184 14.95 -6.03 6.26
CA LEU A 184 16.39 -5.82 6.29
C LEU A 184 17.14 -7.02 6.89
N ALA A 185 16.61 -7.63 7.95
CA ALA A 185 17.20 -8.81 8.54
C ALA A 185 17.16 -10.01 7.59
N GLU A 186 16.07 -10.21 6.85
CA GLU A 186 15.94 -11.24 5.81
C GLU A 186 16.84 -10.94 4.60
N PHE A 187 16.85 -9.70 4.13
CA PHE A 187 17.67 -9.25 3.00
C PHE A 187 19.16 -9.47 3.26
N LYS A 188 19.62 -9.13 4.46
CA LYS A 188 21.04 -9.36 4.86
C LYS A 188 21.43 -10.83 4.80
N LYS A 189 20.51 -11.74 5.11
CA LYS A 189 20.78 -13.20 5.02
C LYS A 189 20.85 -13.65 3.56
N LYS A 190 20.00 -13.10 2.71
CA LYS A 190 19.83 -13.54 1.32
C LYS A 190 20.81 -12.85 0.36
N PHE A 191 21.13 -11.58 0.62
CA PHE A 191 21.99 -10.72 -0.22
C PHE A 191 23.02 -9.96 0.65
N PRO A 192 24.00 -10.66 1.23
CA PRO A 192 24.92 -10.06 2.21
C PRO A 192 25.83 -8.97 1.60
N ALA A 193 26.14 -9.04 0.31
CA ALA A 193 26.95 -8.02 -0.35
C ALA A 193 26.17 -6.70 -0.52
N GLU A 194 24.95 -6.79 -1.01
CA GLU A 194 24.05 -5.67 -1.29
C GLU A 194 23.49 -5.05 -0.02
N ALA A 195 23.41 -5.82 1.07
CA ALA A 195 22.90 -5.33 2.36
C ALA A 195 23.74 -4.19 2.96
N ARG A 196 25.00 -4.03 2.52
CA ARG A 196 25.86 -2.91 2.94
C ARG A 196 25.29 -1.56 2.53
N GLU A 197 24.58 -1.48 1.41
CA GLU A 197 23.93 -0.27 0.91
C GLU A 197 22.88 0.27 1.92
N TYR A 198 22.31 -0.61 2.74
CA TYR A 198 21.25 -0.29 3.71
C TYR A 198 21.75 -0.13 5.16
N ALA A 199 23.06 -0.12 5.37
CA ALA A 199 23.60 -0.06 6.75
C ALA A 199 23.18 1.20 7.50
N GLU A 200 23.23 2.37 6.87
CA GLU A 200 22.82 3.64 7.47
C GLU A 200 21.30 3.70 7.70
N ALA A 201 20.51 3.18 6.77
CA ALA A 201 19.06 3.07 6.93
C ALA A 201 18.69 2.15 8.11
N ALA A 202 19.34 1.01 8.25
CA ALA A 202 19.15 0.10 9.40
C ALA A 202 19.50 0.77 10.72
N LYS A 203 20.58 1.53 10.75
CA LYS A 203 21.01 2.30 11.94
C LYS A 203 20.01 3.42 12.28
N ALA A 204 19.49 4.12 11.27
CA ALA A 204 18.47 5.15 11.47
C ALA A 204 17.16 4.55 12.02
N LEU A 205 16.68 3.45 11.44
CA LEU A 205 15.50 2.73 11.91
C LEU A 205 15.65 2.28 13.38
N SER A 206 16.81 1.75 13.76
CA SER A 206 17.05 1.27 15.12
C SER A 206 16.99 2.36 16.21
N LYS A 207 17.08 3.63 15.81
CA LYS A 207 16.99 4.80 16.69
C LYS A 207 15.58 5.37 16.82
N LEU A 208 14.63 4.92 16.00
CA LEU A 208 13.26 5.40 16.08
C LEU A 208 12.61 4.99 17.40
N PRO A 209 11.81 5.88 18.02
CA PRO A 209 11.06 5.53 19.20
C PRO A 209 10.13 4.35 18.90
N ASP A 210 10.03 3.43 19.86
CA ASP A 210 9.13 2.27 19.82
C ASP A 210 9.32 1.28 18.65
N VAL A 211 10.31 1.46 17.76
CA VAL A 211 10.50 0.59 16.59
C VAL A 211 10.66 -0.89 16.97
N LYS A 212 11.30 -1.19 18.07
CA LYS A 212 11.44 -2.58 18.55
C LYS A 212 10.09 -3.20 18.88
N LYS A 213 9.25 -2.49 19.64
CA LYS A 213 7.89 -2.96 19.97
C LYS A 213 7.00 -3.04 18.72
N LEU A 214 7.15 -2.10 17.79
CA LEU A 214 6.46 -2.12 16.50
C LEU A 214 6.85 -3.35 15.68
N THR A 215 8.15 -3.68 15.62
CA THR A 215 8.66 -4.87 14.92
C THR A 215 8.05 -6.15 15.49
N GLU A 216 7.98 -6.27 16.84
CA GLU A 216 7.31 -7.40 17.50
C GLU A 216 5.83 -7.48 17.13
N LEU A 217 5.11 -6.35 17.08
CA LEU A 217 3.71 -6.28 16.68
C LEU A 217 3.50 -6.73 15.24
N VAL A 218 4.30 -6.23 14.31
CA VAL A 218 4.21 -6.55 12.87
C VAL A 218 4.49 -8.04 12.64
N GLU A 219 5.51 -8.58 13.29
CA GLU A 219 5.83 -10.01 13.23
C GLU A 219 4.69 -10.86 13.81
N PHE A 220 4.12 -10.43 14.93
CA PHE A 220 2.98 -11.12 15.53
C PHE A 220 1.74 -11.08 14.61
N ALA A 221 1.43 -9.93 13.99
CA ALA A 221 0.32 -9.79 13.07
C ALA A 221 0.47 -10.69 11.83
N LYS A 222 1.70 -10.82 11.30
CA LYS A 222 2.01 -11.76 10.20
C LYS A 222 1.73 -13.20 10.62
N LYS A 223 2.26 -13.63 11.77
CA LYS A 223 2.03 -15.00 12.30
C LYS A 223 0.56 -15.27 12.61
N ALA A 224 -0.20 -14.27 13.04
CA ALA A 224 -1.62 -14.41 13.33
C ALA A 224 -2.43 -14.74 12.08
N LYS A 225 -2.08 -14.19 10.91
CA LYS A 225 -2.70 -14.54 9.62
C LYS A 225 -2.45 -15.99 9.24
N ASP A 226 -1.22 -16.46 9.39
CA ASP A 226 -0.84 -17.84 9.09
C ASP A 226 -1.58 -18.82 10.03
N MET A 227 -1.67 -18.47 11.32
CA MET A 227 -2.40 -19.28 12.33
C MET A 227 -3.90 -19.33 12.06
N ARG A 228 -4.51 -18.28 11.48
CA ARG A 228 -5.92 -18.31 11.09
C ARG A 228 -6.18 -19.37 10.02
N ALA A 229 -5.37 -19.40 8.97
CA ALA A 229 -5.48 -20.41 7.91
C ALA A 229 -5.36 -21.84 8.45
N PHE A 230 -4.60 -22.02 9.54
CA PHE A 230 -4.45 -23.30 10.24
C PHE A 230 -5.62 -23.56 11.23
N GLY A 231 -6.12 -22.53 11.91
CA GLY A 231 -7.15 -22.62 12.99
C GLY A 231 -8.55 -22.88 12.48
N GLU A 232 -8.87 -22.58 11.21
CA GLU A 232 -10.17 -22.90 10.59
C GLU A 232 -10.46 -24.42 10.61
N LYS A 233 -9.42 -25.25 10.78
CA LYS A 233 -9.52 -26.71 10.87
C LYS A 233 -9.71 -27.26 12.29
N GLN A 234 -9.65 -26.44 13.35
CA GLN A 234 -9.67 -26.92 14.75
C GLN A 234 -10.51 -26.03 15.67
N LYS A 235 -11.81 -26.38 15.85
CA LYS A 235 -12.78 -25.63 16.66
C LYS A 235 -12.32 -25.36 18.11
N ASP A 236 -11.60 -26.28 18.73
CA ASP A 236 -11.20 -26.20 20.15
C ASP A 236 -10.11 -25.17 20.46
N LYS A 237 -9.45 -24.64 19.44
CA LYS A 237 -8.37 -23.66 19.61
C LYS A 237 -8.80 -22.22 19.37
N LYS A 238 -10.03 -21.99 18.87
CA LYS A 238 -10.53 -20.66 18.55
C LYS A 238 -10.55 -19.72 19.74
N ALA A 239 -11.11 -20.16 20.88
CA ALA A 239 -11.20 -19.32 22.08
C ALA A 239 -9.82 -18.93 22.64
N LYS A 240 -8.87 -19.86 22.63
CA LYS A 240 -7.48 -19.59 23.03
C LYS A 240 -6.81 -18.59 22.09
N PHE A 241 -7.01 -18.73 20.79
CA PHE A 241 -6.47 -17.83 19.78
C PHE A 241 -7.10 -16.43 19.88
N ALA A 242 -8.44 -16.33 20.05
CA ALA A 242 -9.11 -15.06 20.26
C ALA A 242 -8.59 -14.31 21.50
N LYS A 243 -8.35 -15.03 22.62
CA LYS A 243 -7.77 -14.45 23.84
C LYS A 243 -6.33 -13.96 23.59
N MET A 244 -5.52 -14.67 22.83
CA MET A 244 -4.16 -14.28 22.46
C MET A 244 -4.16 -13.02 21.60
N LEU A 245 -5.06 -12.91 20.62
CA LEU A 245 -5.24 -11.71 19.79
C LEU A 245 -5.64 -10.50 20.63
N ALA A 246 -6.64 -10.66 21.53
CA ALA A 246 -7.07 -9.59 22.43
C ALA A 246 -5.92 -9.10 23.32
N GLY A 247 -5.11 -10.01 23.87
CA GLY A 247 -3.92 -9.67 24.66
C GLY A 247 -2.89 -8.90 23.85
N ALA A 248 -2.64 -9.29 22.61
CA ALA A 248 -1.71 -8.57 21.72
C ALA A 248 -2.22 -7.18 21.37
N ILE A 249 -3.51 -7.05 20.99
CA ILE A 249 -4.13 -5.76 20.71
C ILE A 249 -3.98 -4.81 21.89
N ALA A 250 -4.27 -5.27 23.12
CA ALA A 250 -4.13 -4.46 24.33
C ALA A 250 -2.65 -4.06 24.59
N LYS A 251 -1.71 -5.01 24.48
CA LYS A 251 -0.27 -4.79 24.68
C LYS A 251 0.29 -3.72 23.76
N TYR A 252 -0.10 -3.73 22.49
CA TYR A 252 0.52 -2.88 21.47
C TYR A 252 -0.29 -1.61 21.14
N SER A 253 -1.52 -1.46 21.66
CA SER A 253 -2.34 -0.25 21.45
C SER A 253 -1.64 1.07 21.76
N PRO A 254 -0.77 1.20 22.77
CA PRO A 254 -0.04 2.45 23.02
C PRO A 254 0.85 2.91 21.86
N LEU A 255 1.30 2.00 20.98
CA LEU A 255 2.12 2.36 19.82
C LEU A 255 1.40 3.27 18.82
N LYS A 256 0.06 3.34 18.84
CA LYS A 256 -0.74 4.24 18.01
C LYS A 256 -0.46 5.72 18.28
N GLU A 257 0.12 6.01 19.45
CA GLU A 257 0.46 7.37 19.92
C GLU A 257 1.99 7.60 19.93
N SER A 258 2.76 6.79 19.19
CA SER A 258 4.21 6.97 19.07
C SER A 258 4.56 8.34 18.50
N ALA A 259 5.66 8.92 18.97
CA ALA A 259 6.16 10.22 18.51
C ALA A 259 6.59 10.21 17.02
N ASP A 260 7.00 9.06 16.47
CA ASP A 260 7.23 8.93 15.02
C ASP A 260 5.90 8.59 14.33
N PRO A 261 5.42 9.45 13.41
CA PRO A 261 4.12 9.25 12.76
C PRO A 261 4.05 7.98 11.90
N ARG A 262 5.16 7.48 11.37
CA ARG A 262 5.24 6.23 10.60
C ARG A 262 5.05 5.04 11.53
N VAL A 263 5.71 5.05 12.70
CA VAL A 263 5.53 4.05 13.75
C VAL A 263 4.07 4.01 14.21
N ALA A 264 3.49 5.17 14.50
CA ALA A 264 2.09 5.28 14.91
C ALA A 264 1.13 4.75 13.82
N GLN A 265 1.36 5.09 12.56
CA GLN A 265 0.51 4.66 11.45
C GLN A 265 0.64 3.16 11.17
N GLU A 266 1.86 2.62 11.15
CA GLU A 266 2.07 1.19 10.95
C GLU A 266 1.48 0.36 12.10
N ALA A 267 1.57 0.85 13.35
CA ALA A 267 0.93 0.22 14.51
C ALA A 267 -0.61 0.22 14.37
N LYS A 268 -1.22 1.32 13.93
CA LYS A 268 -2.67 1.38 13.65
C LYS A 268 -3.08 0.32 12.63
N ASN A 269 -2.32 0.19 11.55
CA ASN A 269 -2.59 -0.79 10.51
C ASN A 269 -2.46 -2.24 11.01
N ALA A 270 -1.37 -2.56 11.71
CA ALA A 270 -1.13 -3.90 12.24
C ALA A 270 -2.18 -4.30 13.30
N ILE A 271 -2.60 -3.36 14.16
CA ILE A 271 -3.66 -3.60 15.15
C ILE A 271 -5.01 -3.81 14.46
N ALA A 272 -5.32 -3.03 13.41
CA ALA A 272 -6.54 -3.24 12.64
C ALA A 272 -6.60 -4.63 12.00
N ASP A 273 -5.46 -5.15 11.51
CA ASP A 273 -5.35 -6.52 11.00
C ASP A 273 -5.66 -7.57 12.09
N LEU A 274 -5.17 -7.36 13.32
CA LEU A 274 -5.45 -8.26 14.44
C LEU A 274 -6.92 -8.22 14.86
N VAL A 275 -7.53 -7.02 14.92
CA VAL A 275 -8.96 -6.84 15.21
C VAL A 275 -9.81 -7.55 14.16
N TRP A 276 -9.49 -7.36 12.88
CA TRP A 276 -10.19 -8.04 11.80
C TRP A 276 -10.02 -9.57 11.87
N THR A 277 -8.80 -10.05 12.17
CA THR A 277 -8.53 -11.48 12.36
C THR A 277 -9.36 -12.04 13.52
N GLN A 278 -9.47 -11.31 14.63
CA GLN A 278 -10.27 -11.70 15.79
C GLN A 278 -11.77 -11.75 15.47
N ALA A 279 -12.30 -10.74 14.79
CA ALA A 279 -13.71 -10.67 14.40
C ALA A 279 -14.13 -11.76 13.39
N SER A 280 -13.16 -12.33 12.69
CA SER A 280 -13.35 -13.38 11.67
C SER A 280 -13.24 -14.80 12.24
N LEU A 281 -12.99 -14.96 13.53
CA LEU A 281 -12.98 -16.26 14.22
C LEU A 281 -14.38 -16.70 14.63
#